data_2865a3e82bc934c61edbb96f04cf31da
#
_entry.id   2865a3e82bc934c61edbb96f04cf31da
#
_cell.length_a   1.000
_cell.length_b   1.000
_cell.length_c   1.000
_cell.angle_alpha   90.00
_cell.angle_beta   90.00
_cell.angle_gamma   90.00
#
_symmetry.space_group_name_H-M   'P 1'
#
loop_
_entity.id
_entity.type
_entity.pdbx_description
1 polymer ?
#
loop_
_entity_poly.entity_id
_entity_poly.type
_entity_poly.pdbx_seq_one_letter_code
_entity_poly.pdbx_strand_id
1 'polypeptide(L)'
;MRGGFKPLYLPFRRKGITPLSPPPAHRTLRVDGCRHGRTQRNKSHIGKKTVLAAPNIGEPMLLYIAATNQVVSAVLVVERETDRHKFPVQKPVYYVSTVLTPCKSWYPHYQKIAYAVFMACRKLRHYFQECSITVASEVPLNDIINNRDATGRIAKWAIELLPFDITYKPR
;
A
#
# COMPACT_ATOMS: atom_id res chain seq x y z
N MET A 1 37.95 64.77 9.52
CA MET A 1 38.56 63.64 10.25
C MET A 1 37.91 62.37 9.70
N ARG A 2 38.65 61.61 8.86
CA ARG A 2 38.17 60.42 8.24
C ARG A 2 38.79 59.20 8.97
N GLY A 3 38.02 58.48 9.77
CA GLY A 3 38.42 57.24 10.44
C GLY A 3 38.25 56.04 9.52
N GLY A 4 39.39 55.54 9.02
CA GLY A 4 39.38 54.33 8.18
C GLY A 4 39.29 53.05 9.02
N PHE A 5 38.27 52.25 8.74
CA PHE A 5 38.17 50.89 9.26
C PHE A 5 39.10 49.98 8.45
N LYS A 6 40.07 49.36 9.14
CA LYS A 6 40.89 48.27 8.59
C LYS A 6 40.21 46.96 8.89
N PRO A 7 39.96 46.09 7.88
CA PRO A 7 39.47 44.73 8.15
C PRO A 7 40.63 43.86 8.66
N LEU A 8 40.40 43.20 9.78
CA LEU A 8 41.30 42.22 10.37
C LEU A 8 41.16 40.88 9.59
N TYR A 9 42.12 40.61 8.73
CA TYR A 9 42.23 39.28 8.12
C TYR A 9 42.93 38.31 9.08
N LEU A 10 42.19 37.38 9.65
CA LEU A 10 42.75 36.20 10.34
C LEU A 10 43.14 35.11 9.32
N PRO A 11 44.35 34.58 9.36
CA PRO A 11 44.76 33.53 8.44
C PRO A 11 44.06 32.20 8.80
N PHE A 12 43.25 31.67 7.88
CA PHE A 12 42.61 30.37 7.98
C PHE A 12 43.69 29.28 7.85
N ARG A 13 44.08 28.68 8.96
CA ARG A 13 45.04 27.56 9.02
C ARG A 13 44.35 26.31 8.43
N ARG A 14 44.67 25.96 7.19
CA ARG A 14 44.28 24.70 6.58
C ARG A 14 44.87 23.55 7.40
N LYS A 15 44.02 22.84 8.13
CA LYS A 15 44.36 21.51 8.68
C LYS A 15 44.53 20.52 7.51
N GLY A 16 45.70 19.87 7.44
CA GLY A 16 46.02 18.90 6.40
C GLY A 16 44.98 17.79 6.30
N ILE A 17 44.50 17.60 5.11
CA ILE A 17 43.62 16.47 4.75
C ILE A 17 44.55 15.25 4.66
N THR A 18 44.49 14.37 5.65
CA THR A 18 45.03 13.02 5.56
C THR A 18 44.29 12.26 4.48
N PRO A 19 44.96 11.58 3.54
CA PRO A 19 44.27 10.77 2.54
C PRO A 19 43.50 9.65 3.23
N LEU A 20 42.17 9.58 2.94
CA LEU A 20 41.32 8.50 3.37
C LEU A 20 41.86 7.18 2.77
N SER A 21 42.15 6.19 3.62
CA SER A 21 42.41 4.84 3.18
C SER A 21 41.25 4.27 2.37
N PRO A 22 41.49 3.48 1.31
CA PRO A 22 40.42 2.91 0.49
C PRO A 22 39.52 2.01 1.35
N PRO A 23 38.21 1.95 1.06
CA PRO A 23 37.28 1.10 1.79
C PRO A 23 37.70 -0.38 1.60
N PRO A 24 37.48 -1.21 2.62
CA PRO A 24 37.82 -2.64 2.52
C PRO A 24 36.96 -3.27 1.42
N ALA A 25 37.59 -4.11 0.62
CA ALA A 25 36.99 -4.88 -0.47
C ALA A 25 35.67 -5.51 -0.01
N HIS A 26 34.62 -5.33 -0.78
CA HIS A 26 33.32 -5.95 -0.58
C HIS A 26 33.49 -7.46 -0.42
N ARG A 27 33.32 -7.92 0.82
CA ARG A 27 33.20 -9.32 1.15
C ARG A 27 31.90 -9.80 0.50
N THR A 28 32.03 -10.48 -0.63
CA THR A 28 30.93 -11.23 -1.24
C THR A 28 30.39 -12.18 -0.19
N LEU A 29 29.19 -11.85 0.34
CA LEU A 29 28.45 -12.77 1.17
C LEU A 29 28.06 -13.95 0.27
N ARG A 30 28.79 -15.03 0.41
CA ARG A 30 28.40 -16.34 -0.10
C ARG A 30 27.10 -16.70 0.61
N VAL A 31 25.99 -16.64 -0.11
CA VAL A 31 24.70 -17.12 0.36
C VAL A 31 24.72 -18.63 0.24
N ASP A 32 25.35 -19.27 1.21
CA ASP A 32 25.32 -20.72 1.36
C ASP A 32 23.93 -21.15 1.85
N GLY A 33 23.22 -21.84 0.98
CA GLY A 33 22.30 -22.88 1.40
C GLY A 33 21.03 -22.47 2.14
N CYS A 34 20.21 -21.55 1.62
CA CYS A 34 18.83 -21.45 2.06
C CYS A 34 17.99 -22.53 1.36
N ARG A 35 17.70 -23.56 2.14
CA ARG A 35 16.92 -24.78 1.85
C ARG A 35 15.82 -24.59 0.79
N HIS A 36 16.01 -25.21 -0.35
CA HIS A 36 15.10 -25.31 -1.49
C HIS A 36 13.81 -26.14 -1.24
N GLY A 37 13.43 -26.37 0.02
CA GLY A 37 12.33 -27.29 0.35
C GLY A 37 10.92 -26.68 0.39
N ARG A 38 10.77 -25.35 0.47
CA ARG A 38 9.45 -24.72 0.70
C ARG A 38 8.85 -24.00 -0.51
N THR A 39 9.64 -23.75 -1.54
CA THR A 39 9.21 -22.95 -2.70
C THR A 39 8.49 -23.78 -3.79
N GLN A 40 8.59 -25.11 -3.76
CA GLN A 40 7.97 -25.95 -4.79
C GLN A 40 6.45 -26.14 -4.60
N ARG A 41 5.94 -26.02 -3.36
CA ARG A 41 4.51 -26.25 -3.11
C ARG A 41 3.61 -25.10 -3.60
N ASN A 42 4.15 -23.90 -3.78
CA ASN A 42 3.40 -22.73 -4.25
C ASN A 42 3.44 -22.54 -5.77
N LYS A 43 4.35 -23.21 -6.49
CA LYS A 43 4.44 -23.11 -7.96
C LYS A 43 3.29 -23.79 -8.70
N SER A 44 2.67 -24.82 -8.11
CA SER A 44 1.55 -25.51 -8.73
C SER A 44 0.24 -24.70 -8.73
N HIS A 45 0.08 -23.76 -7.78
CA HIS A 45 -1.09 -22.87 -7.75
C HIS A 45 -0.94 -21.61 -8.63
N ILE A 46 0.28 -21.22 -8.99
CA ILE A 46 0.55 -20.07 -9.87
C ILE A 46 0.35 -20.41 -11.35
N GLY A 47 0.24 -21.69 -11.69
CA GLY A 47 0.09 -22.15 -13.08
C GLY A 47 -1.30 -21.95 -13.72
N LYS A 48 -2.34 -21.63 -12.96
CA LYS A 48 -3.61 -21.18 -13.53
C LYS A 48 -3.48 -19.68 -13.82
N LYS A 49 -3.39 -19.33 -15.10
CA LYS A 49 -3.44 -17.93 -15.54
C LYS A 49 -4.69 -17.29 -14.94
N THR A 50 -4.52 -16.43 -13.96
CA THR A 50 -5.63 -15.62 -13.42
C THR A 50 -6.01 -14.63 -14.50
N VAL A 51 -7.05 -14.95 -15.26
CA VAL A 51 -7.58 -14.06 -16.29
C VAL A 51 -8.31 -12.93 -15.56
N LEU A 52 -7.83 -11.71 -15.69
CA LEU A 52 -8.51 -10.53 -15.18
C LEU A 52 -9.79 -10.31 -15.98
N ALA A 53 -10.88 -10.02 -15.30
CA ALA A 53 -12.15 -9.68 -15.93
C ALA A 53 -12.22 -8.18 -16.19
N ALA A 54 -12.69 -7.78 -17.37
CA ALA A 54 -13.10 -6.41 -17.60
C ALA A 54 -14.49 -6.21 -16.96
N PRO A 55 -14.68 -5.20 -16.08
CA PRO A 55 -15.98 -4.90 -15.52
C PRO A 55 -16.90 -4.25 -16.56
N ASN A 56 -18.20 -4.41 -16.37
CA ASN A 56 -19.20 -3.68 -17.12
C ASN A 56 -19.46 -2.32 -16.44
N ILE A 57 -19.96 -1.37 -17.19
CA ILE A 57 -20.32 -0.03 -16.66
C ILE A 57 -21.41 -0.19 -15.59
N GLY A 58 -21.17 0.36 -14.39
CA GLY A 58 -22.11 0.30 -13.26
C GLY A 58 -22.20 -1.08 -12.57
N GLU A 59 -21.35 -2.05 -12.92
CA GLU A 59 -21.37 -3.37 -12.28
C GLU A 59 -20.90 -3.26 -10.81
N PRO A 60 -21.68 -3.77 -9.82
CA PRO A 60 -21.25 -3.74 -8.43
C PRO A 60 -20.01 -4.58 -8.21
N MET A 61 -19.05 -4.07 -7.44
CA MET A 61 -17.80 -4.73 -7.19
C MET A 61 -17.55 -4.99 -5.72
N LEU A 62 -16.77 -6.03 -5.44
CA LEU A 62 -16.27 -6.35 -4.10
C LEU A 62 -14.79 -5.98 -3.99
N LEU A 63 -14.41 -5.34 -2.91
CA LEU A 63 -13.02 -5.04 -2.57
C LEU A 63 -12.60 -5.87 -1.36
N TYR A 64 -11.73 -6.84 -1.59
CA TYR A 64 -11.07 -7.60 -0.53
C TYR A 64 -9.77 -6.93 -0.14
N ILE A 65 -9.54 -6.80 1.15
CA ILE A 65 -8.38 -6.12 1.72
C ILE A 65 -7.61 -7.06 2.63
N ALA A 66 -6.29 -6.96 2.57
CA ALA A 66 -5.39 -7.62 3.50
C ALA A 66 -4.27 -6.67 3.90
N ALA A 67 -3.91 -6.70 5.18
CA ALA A 67 -2.79 -5.93 5.71
C ALA A 67 -1.88 -6.80 6.55
N THR A 68 -0.58 -6.66 6.31
CA THR A 68 0.48 -7.24 7.12
C THR A 68 1.27 -6.12 7.81
N ASN A 69 2.33 -6.46 8.52
CA ASN A 69 3.20 -5.45 9.13
C ASN A 69 3.95 -4.60 8.10
N GLN A 70 4.18 -5.10 6.91
CA GLN A 70 5.01 -4.44 5.89
C GLN A 70 4.28 -4.10 4.60
N VAL A 71 3.16 -4.78 4.32
CA VAL A 71 2.46 -4.67 3.03
C VAL A 71 0.97 -4.57 3.26
N VAL A 72 0.32 -3.71 2.50
CA VAL A 72 -1.13 -3.69 2.32
C VAL A 72 -1.47 -4.07 0.90
N SER A 73 -2.51 -4.87 0.74
CA SER A 73 -3.00 -5.31 -0.57
C SER A 73 -4.52 -5.22 -0.65
N ALA A 74 -5.01 -5.03 -1.85
CA ALA A 74 -6.42 -5.01 -2.15
C ALA A 74 -6.67 -5.72 -3.49
N VAL A 75 -7.79 -6.42 -3.59
CA VAL A 75 -8.23 -7.09 -4.81
C VAL A 75 -9.64 -6.63 -5.12
N LEU A 76 -9.82 -6.06 -6.29
CA LEU A 76 -11.13 -5.69 -6.82
C LEU A 76 -11.69 -6.87 -7.61
N VAL A 77 -12.92 -7.27 -7.31
CA VAL A 77 -13.57 -8.47 -7.82
C VAL A 77 -14.98 -8.14 -8.29
N VAL A 78 -15.41 -8.74 -9.38
CA VAL A 78 -16.81 -8.76 -9.82
C VAL A 78 -17.42 -10.14 -9.59
N GLU A 79 -18.69 -10.18 -9.21
CA GLU A 79 -19.47 -11.41 -9.08
C GLU A 79 -20.36 -11.57 -10.30
N ARG A 80 -20.19 -12.69 -11.01
CA ARG A 80 -21.01 -13.00 -12.19
C ARG A 80 -21.64 -14.37 -12.07
N GLU A 81 -22.92 -14.44 -12.32
CA GLU A 81 -23.62 -15.71 -12.48
C GLU A 81 -23.10 -16.42 -13.72
N THR A 82 -22.94 -17.72 -13.60
CA THR A 82 -22.48 -18.58 -14.70
C THR A 82 -23.34 -19.84 -14.69
N ASP A 83 -23.91 -20.21 -15.81
CA ASP A 83 -24.82 -21.35 -15.98
C ASP A 83 -24.25 -22.70 -15.46
N ARG A 84 -22.93 -22.78 -15.31
CA ARG A 84 -22.22 -23.98 -14.83
C ARG A 84 -22.08 -24.04 -13.31
N HIS A 85 -22.38 -22.96 -12.58
CA HIS A 85 -22.18 -22.89 -11.13
C HIS A 85 -23.45 -22.42 -10.43
N LYS A 86 -23.82 -23.11 -9.35
CA LYS A 86 -24.99 -22.79 -8.51
C LYS A 86 -24.84 -21.46 -7.76
N PHE A 87 -23.61 -20.99 -7.61
CA PHE A 87 -23.27 -19.74 -6.92
C PHE A 87 -22.53 -18.79 -7.88
N PRO A 88 -22.65 -17.47 -7.70
CA PRO A 88 -21.93 -16.51 -8.50
C PRO A 88 -20.42 -16.72 -8.40
N VAL A 89 -19.76 -16.66 -9.55
CA VAL A 89 -18.31 -16.83 -9.65
C VAL A 89 -17.63 -15.48 -9.52
N GLN A 90 -16.72 -15.38 -8.56
CA GLN A 90 -15.91 -14.20 -8.36
C GLN A 90 -14.76 -14.17 -9.36
N LYS A 91 -14.66 -13.09 -10.12
CA LYS A 91 -13.60 -12.86 -11.10
C LYS A 91 -12.79 -11.61 -10.71
N PRO A 92 -11.46 -11.72 -10.53
CA PRO A 92 -10.66 -10.57 -10.19
C PRO A 92 -10.58 -9.59 -11.37
N VAL A 93 -10.74 -8.31 -11.07
CA VAL A 93 -10.60 -7.18 -12.01
C VAL A 93 -9.21 -6.58 -11.88
N TYR A 94 -8.76 -6.33 -10.65
CA TYR A 94 -7.47 -5.69 -10.43
C TYR A 94 -6.86 -6.07 -9.08
N TYR A 95 -5.54 -6.15 -9.04
CA TYR A 95 -4.76 -6.37 -7.82
C TYR A 95 -3.94 -5.12 -7.52
N VAL A 96 -4.01 -4.65 -6.29
CA VAL A 96 -3.21 -3.51 -5.81
C VAL A 96 -2.42 -3.96 -4.60
N SER A 97 -1.12 -3.68 -4.60
CA SER A 97 -0.27 -3.91 -3.44
C SER A 97 0.67 -2.73 -3.22
N THR A 98 1.00 -2.45 -1.97
CA THR A 98 1.91 -1.37 -1.61
C THR A 98 2.69 -1.75 -0.36
N VAL A 99 4.01 -1.64 -0.44
CA VAL A 99 4.88 -1.77 0.73
C VAL A 99 4.72 -0.55 1.62
N LEU A 100 4.54 -0.77 2.91
CA LEU A 100 4.43 0.30 3.89
C LEU A 100 5.81 0.90 4.15
N THR A 101 5.88 2.22 4.18
CA THR A 101 7.08 2.90 4.66
C THR A 101 7.31 2.59 6.16
N PRO A 102 8.54 2.72 6.68
CA PRO A 102 8.83 2.46 8.09
C PRO A 102 7.85 3.16 9.04
N CYS A 103 7.51 4.42 8.78
CA CYS A 103 6.54 5.16 9.59
C CYS A 103 5.11 4.57 9.54
N LYS A 104 4.71 3.97 8.43
CA LYS A 104 3.37 3.36 8.28
C LYS A 104 3.31 1.92 8.80
N SER A 105 4.44 1.24 8.90
CA SER A 105 4.51 -0.11 9.48
C SER A 105 4.12 -0.13 10.97
N TRP A 106 4.25 1.02 11.66
CA TRP A 106 3.84 1.20 13.06
C TRP A 106 2.35 1.50 13.24
N TYR A 107 1.58 1.64 12.16
CA TYR A 107 0.14 1.87 12.30
C TYR A 107 -0.53 0.66 12.96
N PRO A 108 -1.49 0.87 13.87
CA PRO A 108 -2.36 -0.19 14.34
C PRO A 108 -3.03 -0.93 13.18
N HIS A 109 -3.43 -2.18 13.37
CA HIS A 109 -3.97 -3.02 12.30
C HIS A 109 -5.17 -2.37 11.61
N TYR A 110 -6.12 -1.82 12.37
CA TYR A 110 -7.30 -1.14 11.82
C TYR A 110 -6.94 0.07 10.94
N GLN A 111 -5.90 0.83 11.30
CA GLN A 111 -5.41 1.94 10.48
C GLN A 111 -4.74 1.45 9.19
N LYS A 112 -4.05 0.31 9.22
CA LYS A 112 -3.47 -0.29 8.01
C LYS A 112 -4.58 -0.73 7.05
N ILE A 113 -5.66 -1.31 7.57
CA ILE A 113 -6.83 -1.70 6.78
C ILE A 113 -7.52 -0.47 6.18
N ALA A 114 -7.80 0.58 6.97
CA ALA A 114 -8.35 1.83 6.47
C ALA A 114 -7.43 2.49 5.41
N TYR A 115 -6.12 2.45 5.63
CA TYR A 115 -5.14 2.92 4.66
C TYR A 115 -5.17 2.11 3.35
N ALA A 116 -5.43 0.80 3.42
CA ALA A 116 -5.54 -0.04 2.24
C ALA A 116 -6.75 0.34 1.37
N VAL A 117 -7.92 0.66 1.98
CA VAL A 117 -9.09 1.19 1.27
C VAL A 117 -8.72 2.51 0.58
N PHE A 118 -8.17 3.44 1.34
CA PHE A 118 -7.76 4.74 0.84
C PHE A 118 -6.78 4.63 -0.34
N MET A 119 -5.76 3.77 -0.23
CA MET A 119 -4.78 3.53 -1.28
C MET A 119 -5.42 2.88 -2.52
N ALA A 120 -6.33 1.90 -2.34
CA ALA A 120 -7.05 1.27 -3.43
C ALA A 120 -7.91 2.30 -4.17
N CYS A 121 -8.67 3.13 -3.43
CA CYS A 121 -9.49 4.19 -3.98
C CYS A 121 -8.67 5.18 -4.83
N ARG A 122 -7.50 5.60 -4.36
CA ARG A 122 -6.63 6.52 -5.12
C ARG A 122 -6.06 5.90 -6.41
N LYS A 123 -5.65 4.61 -6.34
CA LYS A 123 -5.08 3.91 -7.49
C LYS A 123 -6.12 3.48 -8.52
N LEU A 124 -7.33 3.19 -8.07
CA LEU A 124 -8.42 2.65 -8.90
C LEU A 124 -9.57 3.65 -9.01
N ARG A 125 -9.28 4.95 -8.96
CA ARG A 125 -10.26 6.02 -8.83
C ARG A 125 -11.40 5.93 -9.86
N HIS A 126 -11.10 5.58 -11.10
CA HIS A 126 -12.10 5.44 -12.15
C HIS A 126 -13.15 4.37 -11.85
N TYR A 127 -12.75 3.23 -11.27
CA TYR A 127 -13.73 2.20 -10.86
C TYR A 127 -14.61 2.69 -9.69
N PHE A 128 -14.03 3.42 -8.74
CA PHE A 128 -14.77 3.98 -7.62
C PHE A 128 -15.73 5.11 -8.02
N GLN A 129 -15.50 5.77 -9.15
CA GLN A 129 -16.39 6.81 -9.66
C GLN A 129 -17.58 6.25 -10.45
N GLU A 130 -17.40 5.12 -11.11
CA GLU A 130 -18.38 4.56 -12.03
C GLU A 130 -19.22 3.44 -11.41
N CYS A 131 -18.74 2.81 -10.35
CA CYS A 131 -19.35 1.61 -9.78
C CYS A 131 -19.49 1.70 -8.27
N SER A 132 -20.55 1.08 -7.73
CA SER A 132 -20.71 0.89 -6.29
C SER A 132 -19.72 -0.20 -5.81
N ILE A 133 -19.01 0.07 -4.73
CA ILE A 133 -17.99 -0.84 -4.21
C ILE A 133 -18.31 -1.29 -2.80
N THR A 134 -18.45 -2.59 -2.61
CA THR A 134 -18.59 -3.20 -1.30
C THR A 134 -17.23 -3.67 -0.78
N VAL A 135 -16.79 -3.11 0.32
CA VAL A 135 -15.54 -3.46 0.99
C VAL A 135 -15.80 -4.57 1.99
N ALA A 136 -15.15 -5.72 1.80
CA ALA A 136 -15.19 -6.85 2.75
C ALA A 136 -13.99 -6.76 3.70
N SER A 137 -14.23 -6.62 5.00
CA SER A 137 -13.20 -6.42 6.02
C SER A 137 -13.49 -7.21 7.30
N GLU A 138 -12.43 -7.64 7.98
CA GLU A 138 -12.50 -8.25 9.32
C GLU A 138 -12.69 -7.19 10.43
N VAL A 139 -12.44 -5.93 10.10
CA VAL A 139 -12.50 -4.80 11.02
C VAL A 139 -13.77 -4.00 10.72
N PRO A 140 -14.47 -3.45 11.73
CA PRO A 140 -15.66 -2.63 11.55
C PRO A 140 -15.29 -1.26 10.93
N LEU A 141 -14.96 -1.25 9.65
CA LEU A 141 -14.51 -0.06 8.93
C LEU A 141 -15.57 1.03 8.87
N ASN A 142 -16.83 0.64 8.84
CA ASN A 142 -17.93 1.60 8.84
C ASN A 142 -17.85 2.53 10.07
N ASP A 143 -17.66 1.95 11.25
CA ASP A 143 -17.60 2.70 12.51
C ASP A 143 -16.31 3.51 12.63
N ILE A 144 -15.24 3.05 12.01
CA ILE A 144 -13.92 3.72 12.06
C ILE A 144 -13.88 4.92 11.09
N ILE A 145 -14.35 4.73 9.86
CA ILE A 145 -14.25 5.75 8.80
C ILE A 145 -15.35 6.80 8.94
N ASN A 146 -16.56 6.39 9.31
CA ASN A 146 -17.72 7.29 9.45
C ASN A 146 -17.84 7.91 10.85
N ASN A 147 -16.89 7.66 11.74
CA ASN A 147 -16.87 8.26 13.06
C ASN A 147 -16.66 9.79 12.94
N ARG A 148 -17.62 10.56 13.44
CA ARG A 148 -17.55 12.03 13.45
C ARG A 148 -16.45 12.58 14.34
N ASP A 149 -16.07 11.82 15.37
CA ASP A 149 -14.99 12.17 16.30
C ASP A 149 -13.61 11.69 15.81
N ALA A 150 -13.55 11.07 14.63
CA ALA A 150 -12.29 10.65 14.06
C ALA A 150 -11.39 11.85 13.82
N THR A 151 -10.18 11.79 14.32
CA THR A 151 -9.17 12.85 14.20
C THR A 151 -7.96 12.38 13.42
N GLY A 152 -7.16 13.34 12.98
CA GLY A 152 -5.87 13.06 12.36
C GLY A 152 -5.97 12.43 10.96
N ARG A 153 -5.33 11.27 10.77
CA ARG A 153 -5.21 10.64 9.45
C ARG A 153 -6.50 10.00 8.97
N ILE A 154 -7.25 9.38 9.88
CA ILE A 154 -8.51 8.69 9.54
C ILE A 154 -9.51 9.70 9.01
N ALA A 155 -9.66 10.85 9.66
CA ALA A 155 -10.53 11.92 9.19
C ALA A 155 -10.17 12.39 7.76
N LYS A 156 -8.86 12.54 7.47
CA LYS A 156 -8.40 12.91 6.12
C LYS A 156 -8.76 11.84 5.08
N TRP A 157 -8.60 10.56 5.41
CA TRP A 157 -8.96 9.46 4.51
C TRP A 157 -10.47 9.38 4.32
N ALA A 158 -11.25 9.57 5.40
CA ALA A 158 -12.72 9.61 5.34
C ALA A 158 -13.22 10.70 4.39
N ILE A 159 -12.68 11.91 4.46
CA ILE A 159 -13.04 13.02 3.56
C ILE A 159 -12.74 12.66 2.09
N GLU A 160 -11.60 12.00 1.80
CA GLU A 160 -11.27 11.59 0.43
C GLU A 160 -12.16 10.43 -0.07
N LEU A 161 -12.68 9.59 0.83
CA LEU A 161 -13.55 8.46 0.49
C LEU A 161 -15.02 8.88 0.36
N LEU A 162 -15.43 9.99 0.99
CA LEU A 162 -16.80 10.47 1.03
C LEU A 162 -17.49 10.62 -0.34
N PRO A 163 -16.81 11.08 -1.42
CA PRO A 163 -17.45 11.25 -2.73
C PRO A 163 -17.82 9.94 -3.44
N PHE A 164 -17.40 8.78 -2.93
CA PHE A 164 -17.58 7.49 -3.59
C PHE A 164 -18.67 6.66 -2.90
N ASP A 165 -19.38 5.87 -3.69
CA ASP A 165 -20.38 4.93 -3.19
C ASP A 165 -19.70 3.67 -2.64
N ILE A 166 -19.36 3.70 -1.36
CA ILE A 166 -18.65 2.62 -0.67
C ILE A 166 -19.52 2.07 0.46
N THR A 167 -19.83 0.79 0.37
CA THR A 167 -20.52 0.03 1.42
C THR A 167 -19.52 -0.87 2.15
N TYR A 168 -19.56 -0.91 3.48
CA TYR A 168 -18.71 -1.75 4.29
C TYR A 168 -19.48 -2.96 4.80
N LYS A 169 -18.94 -4.18 4.56
CA LYS A 169 -19.52 -5.43 5.06
C LYS A 169 -18.49 -6.22 5.86
N PRO A 170 -18.88 -6.89 6.94
CA PRO A 170 -18.03 -7.84 7.61
C PRO A 170 -17.71 -9.02 6.67
N ARG A 171 -16.52 -9.59 6.83
CA ARG A 171 -16.08 -10.76 6.08
C ARG A 171 -16.45 -12.03 6.79
#